data_3188caa1ae54fe891825bdfbcce0e524
#
_entry.id   3188caa1ae54fe891825bdfbcce0e524
#
_cell.length_a   1.000
_cell.length_b   1.000
_cell.length_c   1.000
_cell.angle_alpha   90.00
_cell.angle_beta   90.00
_cell.angle_gamma   90.00
#
_symmetry.space_group_name_H-M   'P 1'
#
loop_
_entity.id
_entity.type
_entity.pdbx_description
1 polymer ?
#
loop_
_entity_poly.entity_id
_entity_poly.type
_entity_poly.pdbx_seq_one_letter_code
_entity_poly.pdbx_strand_id
1 'polypeptide(L)'
;VGNRLTISDAVYFTRPLESCIYSIDRNGIYEKYVIDFKEHHLPKSLLEKNMSAEDFLNICDENKYVCSITNVVGNRDYLLFKTNIGLFIYDKQLKRLEGYYFILNSPLRGGSPNYLPVNNASQIIQIMQPMQFKQYMDIKKERNKTDDKLNPVYENIYQNLHD
;
A
#
# COMPACT_ATOMS: atom_id res chain seq x y z
N VAL A 1 -11.55 2.13 13.21
CA VAL A 1 -11.03 1.87 11.87
C VAL A 1 -12.23 1.44 11.01
N GLY A 2 -12.65 2.30 10.09
CA GLY A 2 -13.82 2.03 9.23
C GLY A 2 -13.48 1.21 7.99
N ASN A 3 -14.50 0.60 7.41
CA ASN A 3 -14.39 -0.03 6.10
C ASN A 3 -13.98 1.02 5.05
N ARG A 4 -13.11 0.65 4.13
CA ARG A 4 -12.65 1.55 3.07
C ARG A 4 -13.10 1.05 1.71
N LEU A 5 -13.73 1.94 0.95
CA LEU A 5 -14.13 1.72 -0.42
C LEU A 5 -13.12 2.38 -1.36
N THR A 6 -12.66 1.64 -2.34
CA THR A 6 -11.78 2.16 -3.39
C THR A 6 -12.32 1.77 -4.76
N ILE A 7 -12.33 2.72 -5.68
CA ILE A 7 -12.78 2.51 -7.06
C ILE A 7 -11.57 2.53 -7.98
N SER A 8 -11.34 1.44 -8.71
CA SER A 8 -10.28 1.32 -9.71
C SER A 8 -10.78 0.55 -10.94
N ASP A 9 -10.20 -0.59 -11.28
CA ASP A 9 -10.73 -1.54 -12.26
C ASP A 9 -12.02 -2.25 -11.77
N ALA A 10 -12.24 -2.21 -10.45
CA ALA A 10 -13.45 -2.64 -9.76
C ALA A 10 -13.67 -1.79 -8.51
N VAL A 11 -14.82 -1.92 -7.89
CA VAL A 11 -15.09 -1.34 -6.57
C VAL A 11 -14.63 -2.34 -5.53
N TYR A 12 -13.58 -1.98 -4.79
CA TYR A 12 -13.01 -2.81 -3.74
C TYR A 12 -13.44 -2.35 -2.36
N PHE A 13 -13.58 -3.31 -1.47
CA PHE A 13 -13.96 -3.11 -0.09
C PHE A 13 -13.11 -4.01 0.81
N THR A 14 -12.66 -3.50 1.93
CA THR A 14 -11.88 -4.26 2.91
C THR A 14 -12.45 -4.09 4.30
N ARG A 15 -12.32 -5.11 5.13
CA ARG A 15 -12.70 -5.08 6.54
C ARG A 15 -11.45 -5.16 7.41
N PRO A 16 -11.44 -4.48 8.56
CA PRO A 16 -10.38 -4.66 9.54
C PRO A 16 -10.29 -6.12 10.00
N LEU A 17 -9.08 -6.56 10.29
CA LEU A 17 -8.77 -7.89 10.82
C LEU A 17 -9.05 -9.07 9.86
N GLU A 18 -9.42 -8.78 8.62
CA GLU A 18 -9.64 -9.78 7.60
C GLU A 18 -8.55 -9.72 6.53
N SER A 19 -8.13 -10.89 6.06
CA SER A 19 -7.17 -11.02 4.95
C SER A 19 -7.88 -11.12 3.59
N CYS A 20 -9.05 -10.52 3.48
CA CYS A 20 -9.89 -10.59 2.30
C CYS A 20 -10.11 -9.20 1.68
N ILE A 21 -10.03 -9.16 0.35
CA ILE A 21 -10.44 -8.01 -0.46
C ILE A 21 -11.74 -8.39 -1.17
N TYR A 22 -12.80 -7.68 -0.86
CA TYR A 22 -14.11 -7.85 -1.44
C TYR A 22 -14.28 -7.00 -2.68
N SER A 23 -15.12 -7.44 -3.60
CA SER A 23 -15.62 -6.61 -4.69
C SER A 23 -17.11 -6.36 -4.52
N ILE A 24 -17.54 -5.20 -5.01
CA ILE A 24 -18.94 -4.78 -4.98
C ILE A 24 -19.37 -4.55 -6.42
N ASP A 25 -20.47 -5.15 -6.81
CA ASP A 25 -21.17 -4.89 -8.07
C ASP A 25 -22.69 -4.86 -7.85
N ARG A 26 -23.48 -4.80 -8.94
CA ARG A 26 -24.94 -4.79 -8.89
C ARG A 26 -25.56 -6.06 -8.30
N ASN A 27 -24.79 -7.14 -8.20
CA ASN A 27 -25.25 -8.42 -7.64
C ASN A 27 -24.93 -8.53 -6.14
N GLY A 28 -24.14 -7.60 -5.59
CA GLY A 28 -23.84 -7.55 -4.16
C GLY A 28 -22.35 -7.47 -3.86
N ILE A 29 -22.01 -7.90 -2.64
CA ILE A 29 -20.65 -7.96 -2.12
C ILE A 29 -20.19 -9.42 -2.12
N TYR A 30 -19.00 -9.67 -2.66
CA TYR A 30 -18.42 -11.01 -2.69
C TYR A 30 -16.92 -10.96 -2.46
N GLU A 31 -16.38 -12.04 -1.90
CA GLU A 31 -14.93 -12.23 -1.73
C GLU A 31 -14.26 -12.31 -3.11
N LYS A 32 -13.38 -11.38 -3.39
CA LYS A 32 -12.67 -11.33 -4.66
C LYS A 32 -11.27 -11.95 -4.56
N TYR A 33 -10.54 -11.59 -3.50
CA TYR A 33 -9.20 -12.09 -3.25
C TYR A 33 -9.03 -12.42 -1.77
N VAL A 34 -8.61 -13.63 -1.48
CA VAL A 34 -8.14 -14.04 -0.17
C VAL A 34 -6.61 -14.00 -0.20
N ILE A 35 -6.02 -13.16 0.63
CA ILE A 35 -4.59 -12.92 0.64
C ILE A 35 -3.93 -13.81 1.70
N ASP A 36 -3.00 -14.64 1.27
CA ASP A 36 -2.18 -15.45 2.17
C ASP A 36 -0.91 -14.68 2.54
N PHE A 37 -0.91 -14.10 3.73
CA PHE A 37 0.24 -13.36 4.27
C PHE A 37 1.32 -14.25 4.90
N LYS A 38 1.19 -15.57 4.82
CA LYS A 38 2.14 -16.55 5.38
C LYS A 38 2.34 -16.33 6.89
N GLU A 39 3.60 -16.17 7.32
CA GLU A 39 3.99 -15.89 8.71
C GLU A 39 3.43 -14.60 9.27
N HIS A 40 3.01 -13.68 8.41
CA HIS A 40 2.40 -12.40 8.80
C HIS A 40 0.87 -12.49 8.94
N HIS A 41 0.30 -13.67 8.80
CA HIS A 41 -1.14 -13.85 8.97
C HIS A 41 -1.55 -13.63 10.43
N LEU A 42 -2.64 -12.87 10.63
CA LEU A 42 -3.16 -12.59 11.96
C LEU A 42 -3.73 -13.86 12.60
N PRO A 43 -3.17 -14.35 13.75
CA PRO A 43 -3.66 -15.56 14.38
C PRO A 43 -5.08 -15.38 14.94
N LYS A 44 -5.97 -16.32 14.67
CA LYS A 44 -7.34 -16.30 15.23
C LYS A 44 -7.34 -16.25 16.75
N SER A 45 -6.42 -16.96 17.40
CA SER A 45 -6.28 -16.97 18.86
C SER A 45 -5.98 -15.59 19.45
N LEU A 46 -5.43 -14.65 18.66
CA LEU A 46 -5.21 -13.28 19.13
C LEU A 46 -6.52 -12.49 19.18
N LEU A 47 -7.45 -12.78 18.27
CA LEU A 47 -8.77 -12.13 18.22
C LEU A 47 -9.70 -12.56 19.37
N GLU A 48 -9.44 -13.72 19.96
CA GLU A 48 -10.22 -14.27 21.08
C GLU A 48 -9.76 -13.73 22.45
N LYS A 49 -8.61 -13.06 22.50
CA LYS A 49 -8.08 -12.51 23.75
C LYS A 49 -8.77 -11.20 24.12
N ASN A 50 -9.12 -11.09 25.40
CA ASN A 50 -9.61 -9.84 25.96
C ASN A 50 -8.42 -8.92 26.27
N MET A 51 -8.17 -7.94 25.40
CA MET A 51 -7.07 -6.98 25.53
C MET A 51 -7.48 -5.59 25.04
N SER A 52 -6.72 -4.57 25.40
CA SER A 52 -6.94 -3.22 24.88
C SER A 52 -6.60 -3.15 23.37
N ALA A 53 -7.16 -2.16 22.67
CA ALA A 53 -6.82 -1.92 21.27
C ALA A 53 -5.34 -1.55 21.09
N GLU A 54 -4.75 -0.87 22.06
CA GLU A 54 -3.34 -0.49 22.07
C GLU A 54 -2.44 -1.71 22.18
N ASP A 55 -2.70 -2.60 23.15
CA ASP A 55 -1.95 -3.85 23.31
C ASP A 55 -2.06 -4.73 22.08
N PHE A 56 -3.26 -4.81 21.49
CA PHE A 56 -3.47 -5.55 20.25
C PHE A 56 -2.60 -5.02 19.11
N LEU A 57 -2.58 -3.69 18.89
CA LEU A 57 -1.77 -3.08 17.84
C LEU A 57 -0.27 -3.27 18.10
N ASN A 58 0.18 -3.12 19.36
CA ASN A 58 1.57 -3.37 19.73
C ASN A 58 2.00 -4.81 19.41
N ILE A 59 1.16 -5.80 19.77
CA ILE A 59 1.43 -7.21 19.44
C ILE A 59 1.48 -7.42 17.89
N CYS A 60 0.57 -6.78 17.15
CA CYS A 60 0.60 -6.88 15.70
C CYS A 60 1.88 -6.29 15.11
N ASP A 61 2.34 -5.14 15.60
CA ASP A 61 3.56 -4.48 15.11
C ASP A 61 4.83 -5.25 15.46
N GLU A 62 4.94 -5.73 16.70
CA GLU A 62 6.08 -6.53 17.17
C GLU A 62 6.25 -7.84 16.37
N ASN A 63 5.14 -8.52 16.12
CA ASN A 63 5.13 -9.79 15.39
C ASN A 63 4.92 -9.62 13.88
N LYS A 64 4.76 -8.39 13.40
CA LYS A 64 4.49 -8.06 12.00
C LYS A 64 3.24 -8.76 11.46
N TYR A 65 2.21 -8.91 12.27
CA TYR A 65 0.93 -9.44 11.81
C TYR A 65 0.16 -8.40 10.99
N VAL A 66 -0.41 -8.83 9.89
CA VAL A 66 -1.29 -7.97 9.08
C VAL A 66 -2.68 -7.94 9.71
N CYS A 67 -3.03 -6.79 10.27
CA CYS A 67 -4.35 -6.55 10.88
C CYS A 67 -5.24 -5.60 10.07
N SER A 68 -4.72 -5.03 8.97
CA SER A 68 -5.51 -4.15 8.09
C SER A 68 -5.03 -4.17 6.66
N ILE A 69 -5.97 -4.13 5.72
CA ILE A 69 -5.73 -3.88 4.30
C ILE A 69 -6.41 -2.57 3.93
N THR A 70 -5.69 -1.66 3.28
CA THR A 70 -6.19 -0.34 2.90
C THR A 70 -5.66 0.08 1.54
N ASN A 71 -6.26 1.12 0.94
CA ASN A 71 -5.78 1.72 -0.31
C ASN A 71 -5.60 0.68 -1.44
N VAL A 72 -6.59 -0.17 -1.62
CA VAL A 72 -6.57 -1.20 -2.67
C VAL A 72 -6.76 -0.53 -4.02
N VAL A 73 -5.78 -0.67 -4.89
CA VAL A 73 -5.83 -0.18 -6.28
C VAL A 73 -5.52 -1.35 -7.20
N GLY A 74 -6.36 -1.57 -8.18
CA GLY A 74 -6.19 -2.64 -9.15
C GLY A 74 -6.09 -2.13 -10.58
N ASN A 75 -5.38 -2.87 -11.39
CA ASN A 75 -5.46 -2.82 -12.84
C ASN A 75 -5.69 -4.25 -13.37
N ARG A 76 -5.57 -4.46 -14.66
CA ARG A 76 -5.77 -5.77 -15.28
C ARG A 76 -4.91 -6.86 -14.66
N ASP A 77 -3.63 -6.56 -14.37
CA ASP A 77 -2.61 -7.56 -14.06
C ASP A 77 -2.25 -7.60 -12.59
N TYR A 78 -2.39 -6.47 -11.88
CA TYR A 78 -1.92 -6.31 -10.50
C TYR A 78 -2.97 -5.74 -9.56
N LEU A 79 -2.82 -6.07 -8.28
CA LEU A 79 -3.38 -5.32 -7.16
C LEU A 79 -2.26 -4.72 -6.34
N LEU A 80 -2.39 -3.45 -6.00
CA LEU A 80 -1.55 -2.75 -5.06
C LEU A 80 -2.39 -2.40 -3.84
N PHE A 81 -1.90 -2.69 -2.66
CA PHE A 81 -2.60 -2.34 -1.42
C PHE A 81 -1.62 -2.13 -0.28
N LYS A 82 -2.05 -1.35 0.68
CA LYS A 82 -1.29 -1.05 1.90
C LYS A 82 -1.83 -1.86 3.07
N THR A 83 -0.93 -2.30 3.94
CA THR A 83 -1.25 -2.89 5.23
C THR A 83 -0.61 -2.06 6.35
N ASN A 84 -0.83 -2.46 7.61
CA ASN A 84 -0.11 -1.87 8.75
C ASN A 84 1.41 -2.12 8.69
N ILE A 85 1.86 -3.20 8.06
CA ILE A 85 3.29 -3.56 8.00
C ILE A 85 4.00 -3.16 6.72
N GLY A 86 3.28 -2.73 5.67
CA GLY A 86 3.92 -2.34 4.42
C GLY A 86 2.98 -2.26 3.23
N LEU A 87 3.58 -2.12 2.06
CA LEU A 87 2.92 -2.11 0.77
C LEU A 87 3.05 -3.49 0.14
N PHE A 88 2.00 -3.97 -0.49
CA PHE A 88 1.97 -5.26 -1.18
C PHE A 88 1.52 -5.10 -2.62
N ILE A 89 2.13 -5.89 -3.48
CA ILE A 89 1.76 -6.06 -4.88
C ILE A 89 1.35 -7.52 -5.08
N TYR A 90 0.14 -7.74 -5.56
CA TYR A 90 -0.36 -9.05 -5.93
C TYR A 90 -0.46 -9.15 -7.44
N ASP A 91 0.33 -10.06 -8.02
CA ASP A 91 0.23 -10.42 -9.43
C ASP A 91 -0.97 -11.35 -9.64
N LYS A 92 -1.96 -10.90 -10.40
CA LYS A 92 -3.21 -11.64 -10.63
C LYS A 92 -3.02 -12.85 -11.53
N GLN A 93 -2.04 -12.80 -12.43
CA GLN A 93 -1.75 -13.89 -13.37
C GLN A 93 -0.94 -15.00 -12.71
N LEU A 94 0.14 -14.62 -12.04
CA LEU A 94 1.03 -15.55 -11.36
C LEU A 94 0.51 -15.97 -9.98
N LYS A 95 -0.54 -15.31 -9.47
CA LYS A 95 -1.07 -15.47 -8.11
C LYS A 95 0.01 -15.33 -7.06
N ARG A 96 0.94 -14.39 -7.26
CA ARG A 96 2.09 -14.15 -6.40
C ARG A 96 1.94 -12.86 -5.64
N LEU A 97 2.15 -12.93 -4.33
CA LEU A 97 2.19 -11.79 -3.43
C LEU A 97 3.63 -11.39 -3.14
N GLU A 98 3.95 -10.13 -3.33
CA GLU A 98 5.22 -9.52 -2.93
C GLU A 98 4.95 -8.39 -1.95
N GLY A 99 5.63 -8.43 -0.80
CA GLY A 99 5.55 -7.40 0.23
C GLY A 99 6.79 -6.52 0.24
N TYR A 100 6.58 -5.23 0.38
CA TYR A 100 7.63 -4.24 0.45
C TYR A 100 7.45 -3.39 1.71
N TYR A 101 8.31 -3.57 2.70
CA TYR A 101 8.34 -2.71 3.88
C TYR A 101 8.68 -1.28 3.50
N PHE A 102 9.52 -1.11 2.47
CA PHE A 102 9.84 0.17 1.87
C PHE A 102 10.13 -0.03 0.38
N ILE A 103 9.48 0.71 -0.48
CA ILE A 103 9.89 0.80 -1.87
C ILE A 103 11.06 1.79 -1.91
N LEU A 104 12.29 1.27 -1.95
CA LEU A 104 13.53 2.05 -1.85
C LEU A 104 13.68 3.13 -2.92
N ASN A 105 13.08 2.93 -4.09
CA ASN A 105 13.13 3.85 -5.23
C ASN A 105 11.81 4.60 -5.44
N SER A 106 10.88 4.47 -4.52
CA SER A 106 9.62 5.21 -4.58
C SER A 106 9.72 6.47 -3.73
N PRO A 107 9.15 7.59 -4.18
CA PRO A 107 8.95 8.77 -3.37
C PRO A 107 8.08 8.54 -2.11
N LEU A 108 7.80 7.30 -1.76
CA LEU A 108 6.84 6.87 -0.75
C LEU A 108 7.38 6.82 0.68
N ARG A 109 8.64 7.19 0.93
CA ARG A 109 9.17 7.28 2.27
C ARG A 109 8.52 8.43 3.03
N GLY A 110 7.70 8.10 3.99
CA GLY A 110 7.20 9.04 4.99
C GLY A 110 5.77 9.54 4.84
N GLY A 111 5.03 9.10 3.84
CA GLY A 111 3.63 9.48 3.68
C GLY A 111 2.73 8.30 3.29
N SER A 112 1.46 8.39 3.65
CA SER A 112 0.45 7.46 3.11
C SER A 112 0.24 7.84 1.64
N PRO A 113 0.74 7.07 0.67
CA PRO A 113 0.59 7.44 -0.72
C PRO A 113 -0.88 7.34 -1.09
N ASN A 114 -1.40 8.40 -1.68
CA ASN A 114 -2.68 8.35 -2.34
C ASN A 114 -2.44 7.85 -3.78
N TYR A 115 -2.81 6.61 -4.04
CA TYR A 115 -2.80 6.07 -5.38
C TYR A 115 -4.13 6.35 -6.05
N LEU A 116 -4.08 6.80 -7.29
CA LEU A 116 -5.25 6.86 -8.14
C LEU A 116 -5.11 5.81 -9.24
N PRO A 117 -6.16 5.03 -9.49
CA PRO A 117 -6.20 4.16 -10.64
C PRO A 117 -6.23 5.00 -11.91
N VAL A 118 -5.50 4.57 -12.92
CA VAL A 118 -5.59 5.15 -14.26
C VAL A 118 -6.38 4.20 -15.16
N ASN A 119 -7.28 4.74 -15.95
CA ASN A 119 -8.15 3.97 -16.85
C ASN A 119 -7.43 3.16 -17.94
N ASN A 120 -6.12 3.30 -18.08
CA ASN A 120 -5.29 2.48 -18.97
C ASN A 120 -4.39 1.55 -18.17
N ALA A 121 -4.89 0.43 -17.91
CA ALA A 121 -4.41 -0.89 -17.47
C ALA A 121 -2.94 -1.07 -17.01
N SER A 122 -2.00 -0.17 -17.29
CA SER A 122 -0.56 -0.37 -17.05
C SER A 122 0.09 0.62 -16.10
N GLN A 123 -0.62 1.65 -15.66
CA GLN A 123 -0.02 2.71 -14.84
C GLN A 123 -0.76 2.91 -13.53
N ILE A 124 -0.01 3.16 -12.47
CA ILE A 124 -0.51 3.61 -11.17
C ILE A 124 -0.03 5.04 -10.98
N ILE A 125 -0.97 5.98 -10.81
CA ILE A 125 -0.64 7.36 -10.49
C ILE A 125 -0.56 7.51 -8.98
N GLN A 126 0.55 8.05 -8.53
CA GLN A 126 0.71 8.50 -7.16
C GLN A 126 0.59 10.02 -7.11
N ILE A 127 -0.27 10.51 -6.23
CA ILE A 127 -0.33 11.93 -5.90
C ILE A 127 0.54 12.16 -4.66
N MET A 128 1.47 13.11 -4.79
CA MET A 128 2.35 13.51 -3.71
C MET A 128 2.23 15.02 -3.50
N GLN A 129 2.20 15.44 -2.25
CA GLN A 129 2.27 16.86 -1.94
C GLN A 129 3.68 17.41 -2.24
N PRO A 130 3.83 18.67 -2.70
CA PRO A 130 5.12 19.26 -3.04
C PRO A 130 6.16 19.13 -1.93
N MET A 131 5.78 19.36 -0.68
CA MET A 131 6.66 19.21 0.48
C MET A 131 7.15 17.77 0.67
N GLN A 132 6.30 16.77 0.46
CA GLN A 132 6.70 15.35 0.54
C GLN A 132 7.67 14.98 -0.58
N PHE A 133 7.44 15.51 -1.78
CA PHE A 133 8.35 15.31 -2.90
C PHE A 133 9.72 15.96 -2.63
N LYS A 134 9.73 17.18 -2.09
CA LYS A 134 10.96 17.87 -1.70
C LYS A 134 11.76 17.06 -0.66
N GLN A 135 11.13 16.63 0.42
CA GLN A 135 11.75 15.78 1.44
C GLN A 135 12.33 14.49 0.84
N TYR A 136 11.60 13.84 -0.06
CA TYR A 136 12.08 12.67 -0.76
C TYR A 136 13.34 12.96 -1.57
N MET A 137 13.35 14.05 -2.33
CA MET A 137 14.48 14.43 -3.15
C MET A 137 15.71 14.81 -2.31
N ASP A 138 15.51 15.47 -1.17
CA ASP A 138 16.60 15.82 -0.24
C ASP A 138 17.24 14.54 0.32
N ILE A 139 16.44 13.60 0.81
CA ILE A 139 16.93 12.29 1.30
C ILE A 139 17.66 11.53 0.20
N LYS A 140 17.14 11.58 -1.04
CA LYS A 140 17.75 10.89 -2.16
C LYS A 140 19.09 11.52 -2.55
N LYS A 141 19.19 12.86 -2.54
CA LYS A 141 20.44 13.58 -2.79
C LYS A 141 21.51 13.30 -1.73
N GLU A 142 21.13 13.22 -0.45
CA GLU A 142 22.05 12.87 0.62
C GLU A 142 22.60 11.44 0.49
N ARG A 143 21.79 10.50 0.01
CA ARG A 143 22.18 9.09 -0.17
C ARG A 143 22.96 8.84 -1.45
N ASN A 144 22.66 9.58 -2.51
CA ASN A 144 23.29 9.43 -3.84
C ASN A 144 24.67 10.08 -3.93
N LYS A 145 25.34 10.37 -2.79
CA LYS A 145 26.78 10.62 -2.81
C LYS A 145 27.58 9.41 -3.35
N THR A 146 26.91 8.30 -3.64
CA THR A 146 27.46 7.09 -4.26
C THR A 146 26.52 6.60 -5.38
N ASP A 147 26.83 6.98 -6.61
CA ASP A 147 26.58 6.33 -7.92
C ASP A 147 25.19 6.25 -8.60
N ASP A 148 24.06 6.55 -8.03
CA ASP A 148 22.81 6.52 -8.77
C ASP A 148 22.40 7.91 -9.29
N LYS A 149 22.49 8.13 -10.61
CA LYS A 149 22.01 9.36 -11.24
C LYS A 149 20.51 9.50 -10.99
N LEU A 150 20.11 10.62 -10.39
CA LEU A 150 18.71 11.00 -10.26
C LEU A 150 18.05 11.02 -11.65
N ASN A 151 16.81 10.52 -11.72
CA ASN A 151 16.04 10.63 -12.96
C ASN A 151 15.89 12.12 -13.32
N PRO A 152 16.32 12.56 -14.52
CA PRO A 152 16.31 13.98 -14.91
C PRO A 152 14.94 14.65 -14.79
N VAL A 153 13.86 13.87 -14.96
CA VAL A 153 12.48 14.38 -14.82
C VAL A 153 12.22 14.80 -13.35
N TYR A 154 12.65 13.98 -12.38
CA TYR A 154 12.46 14.32 -10.97
C TYR A 154 13.33 15.50 -10.54
N GLU A 155 14.53 15.59 -11.09
CA GLU A 155 15.43 16.71 -10.80
C GLU A 155 14.87 18.02 -11.33
N ASN A 156 14.32 18.02 -12.54
CA ASN A 156 13.65 19.20 -13.12
C ASN A 156 12.42 19.61 -12.30
N ILE A 157 11.56 18.68 -11.90
CA ILE A 157 10.42 18.95 -11.03
C ILE A 157 10.88 19.55 -9.70
N TYR A 158 11.91 18.98 -9.08
CA TYR A 158 12.44 19.46 -7.80
C TYR A 158 12.98 20.88 -7.89
N GLN A 159 13.70 21.22 -8.96
CA GLN A 159 14.24 22.57 -9.19
C GLN A 159 13.14 23.63 -9.41
N ASN A 160 11.99 23.23 -9.95
CA ASN A 160 10.86 24.13 -10.20
C ASN A 160 9.84 24.17 -9.06
N LEU A 161 10.04 23.43 -7.97
CA LEU A 161 9.20 23.49 -6.76
C LEU A 161 9.68 24.56 -5.75
N HIS A 162 10.61 25.42 -6.16
CA HIS A 162 11.01 26.55 -5.36
C HIS A 162 10.01 27.70 -5.58
N ASP A 163 9.24 27.91 -4.55
CA ASP A 163 8.51 29.09 -4.11
C ASP A 163 7.13 28.68 -3.60
#